data_d1c28ba2bfc7d4589bf1492d16943faf
#
_entry.id   d1c28ba2bfc7d4589bf1492d16943faf
#
_cell.length_a   1.000
_cell.length_b   1.000
_cell.length_c   1.000
_cell.angle_alpha   90.00
_cell.angle_beta   90.00
_cell.angle_gamma   90.00
#
_symmetry.space_group_name_H-M   'P 1'
#
loop_
_entity.id
_entity.type
_entity.pdbx_description
1 polymer ?
#
loop_
_entity_poly.entity_id
_entity_poly.type
_entity_poly.pdbx_seq_one_letter_code
_entity_poly.pdbx_strand_id
1 'polypeptide(L)'
;YASVPAEMKAVAAAFGKPVLRETNEADVINAIPTLRERLGDRAVLRALHFFEENARVARQRKALLDACAAAETDDAPARDAALARFFADVQASGRSSFCYLQNVYTTRNIEEQGLSLALCLCDTLFGNRLAAFRVHGGGFAGTVQAWVPAAEVPAFRTAMDAVFGSDTTMDLQVRPLGAARLL
;
A
#
# COMPACT_ATOMS: atom_id res chain seq x y z
N TYR A 1 12.00 -10.73 1.41
CA TYR A 1 11.90 -9.49 0.63
C TYR A 1 12.48 -9.65 -0.78
N ALA A 2 13.68 -10.21 -0.93
CA ALA A 2 14.38 -10.36 -2.21
C ALA A 2 13.59 -11.12 -3.30
N SER A 3 12.68 -12.02 -2.93
CA SER A 3 11.85 -12.76 -3.90
C SER A 3 10.87 -11.87 -4.67
N VAL A 4 10.45 -10.71 -4.12
CA VAL A 4 9.50 -9.81 -4.79
C VAL A 4 10.08 -9.27 -6.09
N PRO A 5 11.23 -8.55 -6.08
CA PRO A 5 11.82 -8.06 -7.32
C PRO A 5 12.33 -9.18 -8.23
N ALA A 6 12.76 -10.30 -7.67
CA ALA A 6 13.23 -11.44 -8.49
C ALA A 6 12.11 -12.05 -9.34
N GLU A 7 10.93 -12.27 -8.75
CA GLU A 7 9.77 -12.80 -9.46
C GLU A 7 9.22 -11.80 -10.50
N MET A 8 9.16 -10.51 -10.17
CA MET A 8 8.79 -9.47 -11.14
C MET A 8 9.74 -9.41 -12.34
N LYS A 9 11.05 -9.54 -12.10
CA LYS A 9 12.05 -9.62 -13.19
C LYS A 9 11.91 -10.89 -14.01
N ALA A 10 11.57 -12.02 -13.40
CA ALA A 10 11.33 -13.27 -14.12
C ALA A 10 10.14 -13.15 -15.08
N VAL A 11 9.06 -12.49 -14.67
CA VAL A 11 7.93 -12.19 -15.56
C VAL A 11 8.37 -11.27 -16.71
N ALA A 12 9.10 -10.18 -16.44
CA ALA A 12 9.62 -9.29 -17.48
C ALA A 12 10.52 -10.03 -18.48
N ALA A 13 11.39 -10.90 -17.98
CA ALA A 13 12.29 -11.71 -18.81
C ALA A 13 11.55 -12.66 -19.76
N ALA A 14 10.35 -13.13 -19.40
CA ALA A 14 9.50 -13.92 -20.29
C ALA A 14 9.09 -13.16 -21.57
N PHE A 15 9.12 -11.83 -21.52
CA PHE A 15 8.88 -10.93 -22.66
C PHE A 15 10.17 -10.34 -23.25
N GLY A 16 11.34 -10.84 -22.86
CA GLY A 16 12.64 -10.32 -23.31
C GLY A 16 12.97 -8.94 -22.75
N LYS A 17 12.37 -8.57 -21.58
CA LYS A 17 12.56 -7.26 -20.94
C LYS A 17 13.31 -7.39 -19.61
N PRO A 18 14.13 -6.39 -19.24
CA PRO A 18 14.85 -6.38 -17.96
C PRO A 18 13.95 -6.09 -16.76
N VAL A 19 12.86 -5.33 -16.97
CA VAL A 19 11.92 -4.90 -15.92
C VAL A 19 10.50 -4.81 -16.44
N LEU A 20 9.50 -4.96 -15.54
CA LEU A 20 8.07 -4.90 -15.89
C LEU A 20 7.64 -3.56 -16.49
N ARG A 21 8.32 -2.47 -16.16
CA ARG A 21 8.01 -1.14 -16.72
C ARG A 21 8.17 -1.08 -18.25
N GLU A 22 8.94 -1.98 -18.83
CA GLU A 22 9.14 -2.11 -20.28
C GLU A 22 8.21 -3.14 -20.92
N THR A 23 7.30 -3.73 -20.15
CA THR A 23 6.25 -4.63 -20.63
C THR A 23 4.88 -3.93 -20.59
N ASN A 24 3.88 -4.61 -21.10
CA ASN A 24 2.50 -4.14 -21.14
C ASN A 24 1.63 -5.04 -20.27
N GLU A 25 0.73 -4.45 -19.47
CA GLU A 25 -0.17 -5.18 -18.58
C GLU A 25 -1.08 -6.17 -19.34
N ALA A 26 -1.64 -5.74 -20.49
CA ALA A 26 -2.49 -6.59 -21.31
C ALA A 26 -1.75 -7.82 -21.85
N ASP A 27 -0.49 -7.67 -22.23
CA ASP A 27 0.34 -8.77 -22.69
C ASP A 27 0.60 -9.78 -21.55
N VAL A 28 0.84 -9.27 -20.33
CA VAL A 28 1.01 -10.12 -19.15
C VAL A 28 -0.29 -10.87 -18.82
N ILE A 29 -1.45 -10.20 -18.87
CA ILE A 29 -2.75 -10.83 -18.64
C ILE A 29 -3.00 -11.94 -19.68
N ASN A 30 -2.76 -11.69 -20.95
CA ASN A 30 -2.95 -12.67 -22.02
C ASN A 30 -2.02 -13.88 -21.87
N ALA A 31 -0.84 -13.68 -21.30
CA ALA A 31 0.16 -14.73 -21.10
C ALA A 31 0.02 -15.49 -19.75
N ILE A 32 -0.98 -15.17 -18.93
CA ILE A 32 -1.17 -15.79 -17.60
C ILE A 32 -1.09 -17.32 -17.64
N PRO A 33 -1.77 -18.04 -18.56
CA PRO A 33 -1.69 -19.50 -18.59
C PRO A 33 -0.25 -20.01 -18.69
N THR A 34 0.54 -19.46 -19.60
CA THR A 34 1.95 -19.85 -19.80
C THR A 34 2.85 -19.38 -18.64
N LEU A 35 2.63 -18.17 -18.15
CA LEU A 35 3.45 -17.61 -17.06
C LEU A 35 3.26 -18.39 -15.76
N ARG A 36 2.03 -18.80 -15.42
CA ARG A 36 1.78 -19.58 -14.21
C ARG A 36 2.42 -20.97 -14.25
N GLU A 37 2.44 -21.62 -15.41
CA GLU A 37 3.11 -22.91 -15.59
C GLU A 37 4.63 -22.80 -15.40
N ARG A 38 5.24 -21.73 -15.89
CA ARG A 38 6.70 -21.56 -15.90
C ARG A 38 7.23 -20.91 -14.63
N LEU A 39 6.50 -19.97 -14.04
CA LEU A 39 6.99 -19.10 -12.98
C LEU A 39 6.16 -19.21 -11.68
N GLY A 40 5.01 -19.87 -11.74
CA GLY A 40 4.07 -20.01 -10.64
C GLY A 40 3.14 -18.81 -10.46
N ASP A 41 2.03 -19.05 -9.74
CA ASP A 41 0.95 -18.08 -9.56
C ASP A 41 1.43 -16.79 -8.86
N ARG A 42 2.33 -16.91 -7.88
CA ARG A 42 2.81 -15.76 -7.09
C ARG A 42 3.60 -14.75 -7.94
N ALA A 43 4.38 -15.20 -8.91
CA ALA A 43 5.10 -14.29 -9.81
C ALA A 43 4.14 -13.47 -10.67
N VAL A 44 3.07 -14.10 -11.15
CA VAL A 44 1.98 -13.45 -11.90
C VAL A 44 1.25 -12.43 -11.04
N LEU A 45 0.83 -12.82 -9.82
CA LEU A 45 0.15 -11.91 -8.88
C LEU A 45 1.00 -10.66 -8.58
N ARG A 46 2.30 -10.81 -8.37
CA ARG A 46 3.24 -9.72 -8.14
C ARG A 46 3.39 -8.81 -9.35
N ALA A 47 3.39 -9.35 -10.54
CA ALA A 47 3.41 -8.58 -11.77
C ALA A 47 2.12 -7.74 -11.95
N LEU A 48 0.95 -8.32 -11.70
CA LEU A 48 -0.33 -7.60 -11.75
C LEU A 48 -0.38 -6.49 -10.69
N HIS A 49 0.08 -6.78 -9.46
CA HIS A 49 0.22 -5.74 -8.43
C HIS A 49 1.06 -4.56 -8.93
N PHE A 50 2.17 -4.82 -9.61
CA PHE A 50 3.06 -3.75 -10.12
C PHE A 50 2.32 -2.78 -11.04
N PHE A 51 1.55 -3.28 -12.02
CA PHE A 51 0.83 -2.42 -12.97
C PHE A 51 -0.27 -1.62 -12.28
N GLU A 52 -1.10 -2.30 -11.49
CA GLU A 52 -2.18 -1.64 -10.74
C GLU A 52 -1.65 -0.59 -9.77
N GLU A 53 -0.52 -0.85 -9.09
CA GLU A 53 0.06 0.09 -8.14
C GLU A 53 0.60 1.34 -8.84
N ASN A 54 1.22 1.21 -10.01
CA ASN A 54 1.62 2.37 -10.80
C ASN A 54 0.43 3.24 -11.22
N ALA A 55 -0.67 2.62 -11.66
CA ALA A 55 -1.90 3.34 -11.98
C ALA A 55 -2.49 4.03 -10.74
N ARG A 56 -2.46 3.35 -9.59
CA ARG A 56 -2.95 3.86 -8.30
C ARG A 56 -2.17 5.08 -7.83
N VAL A 57 -0.84 5.04 -7.93
CA VAL A 57 0.04 6.17 -7.59
C VAL A 57 -0.29 7.41 -8.43
N ALA A 58 -0.58 7.23 -9.72
CA ALA A 58 -0.99 8.33 -10.59
C ALA A 58 -2.33 8.96 -10.14
N ARG A 59 -3.31 8.14 -9.76
CA ARG A 59 -4.60 8.61 -9.23
C ARG A 59 -4.44 9.29 -7.87
N GLN A 60 -3.64 8.72 -6.96
CA GLN A 60 -3.35 9.33 -5.66
C GLN A 60 -2.71 10.71 -5.81
N ARG A 61 -1.71 10.83 -6.71
CA ARG A 61 -1.09 12.12 -7.01
C ARG A 61 -2.13 13.13 -7.51
N LYS A 62 -2.99 12.72 -8.45
CA LYS A 62 -4.05 13.58 -8.96
C LYS A 62 -5.00 14.01 -7.85
N ALA A 63 -5.46 13.10 -7.01
CA ALA A 63 -6.36 13.38 -5.90
C ALA A 63 -5.76 14.40 -4.91
N LEU A 64 -4.47 14.26 -4.57
CA LEU A 64 -3.79 15.24 -3.71
C LEU A 64 -3.67 16.62 -4.36
N LEU A 65 -3.37 16.70 -5.67
CA LEU A 65 -3.34 17.97 -6.38
C LEU A 65 -4.73 18.63 -6.43
N ASP A 66 -5.78 17.84 -6.67
CA ASP A 66 -7.17 18.32 -6.64
C ASP A 66 -7.52 18.86 -5.24
N ALA A 67 -7.11 18.17 -4.17
CA ALA A 67 -7.34 18.61 -2.79
C ALA A 67 -6.59 19.93 -2.47
N CYS A 68 -5.35 20.08 -2.94
CA CYS A 68 -4.59 21.32 -2.78
C CYS A 68 -5.28 22.47 -3.51
N ALA A 69 -5.68 22.29 -4.77
CA ALA A 69 -6.37 23.33 -5.55
C ALA A 69 -7.70 23.75 -4.90
N ALA A 70 -8.48 22.80 -4.39
CA ALA A 70 -9.71 23.09 -3.66
C ALA A 70 -9.45 23.86 -2.34
N ALA A 71 -8.34 23.56 -1.66
CA ALA A 71 -7.94 24.30 -0.46
C ALA A 71 -7.56 25.77 -0.74
N GLU A 72 -6.92 26.02 -1.90
CA GLU A 72 -6.57 27.39 -2.32
C GLU A 72 -7.82 28.27 -2.61
N THR A 73 -8.95 27.64 -2.95
CA THR A 73 -10.22 28.32 -3.25
C THR A 73 -11.23 28.20 -2.10
N ASP A 74 -10.82 27.66 -0.94
CA ASP A 74 -11.67 27.41 0.23
C ASP A 74 -12.91 26.54 -0.07
N ASP A 75 -12.80 25.68 -1.10
CA ASP A 75 -13.84 24.70 -1.47
C ASP A 75 -13.71 23.43 -0.65
N ALA A 76 -14.25 23.47 0.57
CA ALA A 76 -14.19 22.33 1.49
C ALA A 76 -14.87 21.06 0.95
N PRO A 77 -16.05 21.10 0.30
CA PRO A 77 -16.65 19.90 -0.31
C PRO A 77 -15.76 19.25 -1.39
N ALA A 78 -15.17 20.04 -2.30
CA ALA A 78 -14.29 19.53 -3.33
C ALA A 78 -13.00 18.94 -2.74
N ARG A 79 -12.41 19.60 -1.74
CA ARG A 79 -11.25 19.10 -0.99
C ARG A 79 -11.55 17.75 -0.34
N ASP A 80 -12.65 17.65 0.39
CA ASP A 80 -13.00 16.43 1.12
C ASP A 80 -13.31 15.28 0.16
N ALA A 81 -13.97 15.54 -0.96
CA ALA A 81 -14.18 14.56 -2.02
C ALA A 81 -12.85 14.09 -2.66
N ALA A 82 -11.88 14.98 -2.84
CA ALA A 82 -10.56 14.63 -3.36
C ALA A 82 -9.77 13.77 -2.35
N LEU A 83 -9.78 14.13 -1.07
CA LEU A 83 -9.17 13.33 -0.02
C LEU A 83 -9.81 11.94 0.12
N ALA A 84 -11.13 11.84 -0.01
CA ALA A 84 -11.82 10.55 0.01
C ALA A 84 -11.34 9.63 -1.12
N ARG A 85 -11.12 10.15 -2.34
CA ARG A 85 -10.52 9.39 -3.45
C ARG A 85 -9.10 8.95 -3.15
N PHE A 86 -8.28 9.85 -2.57
CA PHE A 86 -6.93 9.51 -2.15
C PHE A 86 -6.93 8.34 -1.14
N PHE A 87 -7.73 8.41 -0.10
CA PHE A 87 -7.80 7.37 0.93
C PHE A 87 -8.38 6.05 0.39
N ALA A 88 -9.33 6.10 -0.54
CA ALA A 88 -9.83 4.91 -1.20
C ALA A 88 -8.71 4.19 -2.00
N ASP A 89 -7.87 4.93 -2.72
CA ASP A 89 -6.72 4.36 -3.42
C ASP A 89 -5.63 3.85 -2.45
N VAL A 90 -5.42 4.48 -1.29
CA VAL A 90 -4.54 3.97 -0.24
C VAL A 90 -5.04 2.63 0.29
N GLN A 91 -6.34 2.53 0.58
CA GLN A 91 -6.97 1.29 1.04
C GLN A 91 -6.90 0.18 -0.02
N ALA A 92 -7.13 0.51 -1.29
CA ALA A 92 -7.00 -0.42 -2.40
C ALA A 92 -5.55 -0.90 -2.59
N SER A 93 -4.55 -0.02 -2.37
CA SER A 93 -3.13 -0.37 -2.35
C SER A 93 -2.81 -1.37 -1.23
N GLY A 94 -3.35 -1.16 -0.03
CA GLY A 94 -3.22 -2.09 1.10
C GLY A 94 -3.78 -3.48 0.77
N ARG A 95 -4.97 -3.54 0.17
CA ARG A 95 -5.59 -4.78 -0.27
C ARG A 95 -4.75 -5.49 -1.34
N SER A 96 -4.27 -4.76 -2.34
CA SER A 96 -3.41 -5.30 -3.39
C SER A 96 -2.07 -5.82 -2.83
N SER A 97 -1.48 -5.12 -1.85
CA SER A 97 -0.30 -5.58 -1.12
C SER A 97 -0.56 -6.91 -0.40
N PHE A 98 -1.69 -7.04 0.28
CA PHE A 98 -2.05 -8.26 1.00
C PHE A 98 -2.33 -9.43 0.05
N CYS A 99 -3.19 -9.21 -0.96
CA CYS A 99 -3.70 -10.28 -1.82
C CYS A 99 -2.72 -10.67 -2.95
N TYR A 100 -2.04 -9.68 -3.56
CA TYR A 100 -1.27 -9.89 -4.79
C TYR A 100 0.24 -9.83 -4.56
N LEU A 101 0.74 -8.78 -3.91
CA LEU A 101 2.16 -8.68 -3.60
C LEU A 101 2.57 -9.70 -2.53
N GLN A 102 1.67 -10.00 -1.60
CA GLN A 102 1.86 -10.95 -0.50
C GLN A 102 3.10 -10.62 0.34
N ASN A 103 3.19 -9.37 0.77
CA ASN A 103 4.30 -8.84 1.56
C ASN A 103 3.93 -8.56 3.02
N VAL A 104 2.77 -9.02 3.49
CA VAL A 104 2.28 -8.78 4.85
C VAL A 104 2.82 -9.80 5.84
N TYR A 105 2.99 -11.05 5.43
CA TYR A 105 3.58 -12.11 6.24
C TYR A 105 4.49 -13.01 5.40
N THR A 106 5.30 -13.83 6.07
CA THR A 106 6.19 -14.80 5.42
C THR A 106 5.67 -16.22 5.60
N THR A 107 5.81 -17.05 4.57
CA THR A 107 5.52 -18.48 4.63
C THR A 107 6.57 -19.31 5.39
N ARG A 108 7.72 -18.71 5.76
CA ARG A 108 8.77 -19.36 6.54
C ARG A 108 8.43 -19.47 8.03
N ASN A 109 7.67 -18.53 8.53
CA ASN A 109 7.17 -18.50 9.91
C ASN A 109 5.70 -18.07 9.86
N ILE A 110 4.82 -19.03 9.61
CA ILE A 110 3.39 -18.77 9.35
C ILE A 110 2.62 -18.39 10.61
N GLU A 111 3.17 -18.61 11.79
CA GLU A 111 2.55 -18.22 13.06
C GLU A 111 2.80 -16.75 13.40
N GLU A 112 3.87 -16.16 12.86
CA GLU A 112 4.28 -14.78 13.11
C GLU A 112 3.63 -13.81 12.11
N GLN A 113 2.39 -13.44 12.36
CA GLN A 113 1.61 -12.59 11.46
C GLN A 113 1.19 -11.25 12.10
N GLY A 114 2.10 -10.60 12.81
CA GLY A 114 1.83 -9.36 13.53
C GLY A 114 1.26 -8.24 12.64
N LEU A 115 1.74 -8.09 11.39
CA LEU A 115 1.19 -7.09 10.46
C LEU A 115 -0.24 -7.43 10.04
N SER A 116 -0.54 -8.71 9.77
CA SER A 116 -1.91 -9.14 9.45
C SER A 116 -2.85 -8.87 10.61
N LEU A 117 -2.40 -9.17 11.85
CA LEU A 117 -3.16 -8.90 13.06
C LEU A 117 -3.42 -7.40 13.24
N ALA A 118 -2.40 -6.55 13.04
CA ALA A 118 -2.55 -5.10 13.15
C ALA A 118 -3.55 -4.54 12.12
N LEU A 119 -3.51 -5.03 10.88
CA LEU A 119 -4.48 -4.65 9.84
C LEU A 119 -5.89 -5.11 10.20
N CYS A 120 -6.03 -6.32 10.73
CA CYS A 120 -7.31 -6.86 11.20
C CYS A 120 -7.88 -6.02 12.35
N LEU A 121 -7.05 -5.59 13.30
CA LEU A 121 -7.47 -4.71 14.39
C LEU A 121 -7.90 -3.33 13.87
N CYS A 122 -7.18 -2.75 12.89
CA CYS A 122 -7.62 -1.51 12.24
C CYS A 122 -9.04 -1.66 11.68
N ASP A 123 -9.33 -2.74 10.99
CA ASP A 123 -10.64 -3.00 10.41
C ASP A 123 -11.71 -3.29 11.48
N THR A 124 -11.42 -4.20 12.40
CA THR A 124 -12.39 -4.72 13.38
C THR A 124 -12.76 -3.68 14.44
N LEU A 125 -11.77 -2.96 14.96
CA LEU A 125 -11.99 -2.03 16.07
C LEU A 125 -12.38 -0.63 15.59
N PHE A 126 -11.91 -0.22 14.43
CA PHE A 126 -12.08 1.15 13.94
C PHE A 126 -12.89 1.23 12.64
N GLY A 127 -12.79 0.23 11.74
CA GLY A 127 -13.56 0.19 10.50
C GLY A 127 -13.58 1.54 9.77
N ASN A 128 -14.78 2.08 9.56
CA ASN A 128 -14.98 3.36 8.87
C ASN A 128 -14.54 4.60 9.68
N ARG A 129 -14.07 4.45 10.92
CA ARG A 129 -13.53 5.57 11.72
C ARG A 129 -12.11 5.96 11.29
N LEU A 130 -11.40 5.09 10.57
CA LEU A 130 -10.12 5.42 9.95
C LEU A 130 -10.33 5.90 8.51
N ALA A 131 -9.51 6.85 8.08
CA ALA A 131 -9.55 7.29 6.69
C ALA A 131 -8.96 6.22 5.75
N ALA A 132 -7.86 5.58 6.14
CA ALA A 132 -7.26 4.44 5.45
C ALA A 132 -6.20 3.76 6.33
N PHE A 133 -5.86 2.52 6.01
CA PHE A 133 -4.73 1.79 6.62
C PHE A 133 -4.16 0.77 5.63
N ARG A 134 -2.87 0.48 5.77
CA ARG A 134 -2.17 -0.49 4.93
C ARG A 134 -0.83 -0.91 5.53
N VAL A 135 -0.25 -1.99 5.01
CA VAL A 135 1.16 -2.30 5.27
C VAL A 135 2.04 -1.16 4.74
N HIS A 136 3.04 -0.74 5.51
CA HIS A 136 3.95 0.32 5.13
C HIS A 136 5.25 -0.24 4.53
N GLY A 137 5.76 0.41 3.48
CA GLY A 137 7.04 0.08 2.85
C GLY A 137 7.09 -1.34 2.28
N GLY A 138 8.20 -2.01 2.48
CA GLY A 138 8.47 -3.34 1.94
C GLY A 138 7.70 -4.49 2.58
N GLY A 139 7.04 -4.28 3.69
CA GLY A 139 6.29 -5.30 4.43
C GLY A 139 7.16 -6.29 5.20
N PHE A 140 6.65 -7.48 5.45
CA PHE A 140 7.23 -8.67 6.11
C PHE A 140 7.59 -8.54 7.60
N ALA A 141 8.26 -7.52 8.04
CA ALA A 141 8.62 -7.27 9.43
C ALA A 141 8.61 -5.77 9.74
N GLY A 142 7.92 -5.03 8.93
CA GLY A 142 7.87 -3.59 9.01
C GLY A 142 6.73 -3.08 9.88
N THR A 143 6.06 -2.09 9.37
CA THR A 143 5.03 -1.33 10.06
C THR A 143 3.73 -1.29 9.27
N VAL A 144 2.64 -1.03 9.95
CA VAL A 144 1.36 -0.63 9.37
C VAL A 144 1.30 0.89 9.40
N GLN A 145 0.78 1.47 8.34
CA GLN A 145 0.46 2.88 8.25
C GLN A 145 -1.06 3.05 8.33
N ALA A 146 -1.52 3.96 9.19
CA ALA A 146 -2.94 4.29 9.34
C ALA A 146 -3.12 5.82 9.30
N TRP A 147 -4.16 6.27 8.62
CA TRP A 147 -4.63 7.66 8.64
C TRP A 147 -5.80 7.74 9.61
N VAL A 148 -5.50 8.27 10.79
CA VAL A 148 -6.40 8.29 11.95
C VAL A 148 -6.91 9.70 12.14
N PRO A 149 -8.24 9.93 12.18
CA PRO A 149 -8.78 11.22 12.59
C PRO A 149 -8.26 11.62 13.98
N ALA A 150 -7.94 12.89 14.18
CA ALA A 150 -7.31 13.37 15.41
C ALA A 150 -8.08 12.96 16.68
N ALA A 151 -9.41 12.95 16.63
CA ALA A 151 -10.26 12.53 17.72
C ALA A 151 -10.13 11.04 18.10
N GLU A 152 -9.74 10.19 17.14
CA GLU A 152 -9.59 8.74 17.34
C GLU A 152 -8.17 8.33 17.76
N VAL A 153 -7.18 9.21 17.66
CA VAL A 153 -5.76 8.88 17.94
C VAL A 153 -5.55 8.30 19.34
N PRO A 154 -6.12 8.85 20.44
CA PRO A 154 -5.94 8.27 21.77
C PRO A 154 -6.48 6.83 21.88
N ALA A 155 -7.68 6.61 21.35
CA ALA A 155 -8.30 5.28 21.37
C ALA A 155 -7.54 4.28 20.50
N PHE A 156 -7.08 4.71 19.32
CA PHE A 156 -6.26 3.90 18.42
C PHE A 156 -4.94 3.48 19.08
N ARG A 157 -4.22 4.43 19.68
CA ARG A 157 -2.97 4.15 20.40
C ARG A 157 -3.19 3.15 21.53
N THR A 158 -4.18 3.38 22.38
CA THR A 158 -4.51 2.48 23.51
C THR A 158 -4.79 1.05 23.01
N ALA A 159 -5.56 0.91 21.94
CA ALA A 159 -5.91 -0.39 21.39
C ALA A 159 -4.69 -1.13 20.80
N MET A 160 -3.82 -0.42 20.08
CA MET A 160 -2.61 -1.02 19.49
C MET A 160 -1.58 -1.36 20.57
N ASP A 161 -1.35 -0.48 21.53
CA ASP A 161 -0.40 -0.71 22.63
C ASP A 161 -0.85 -1.87 23.53
N ALA A 162 -2.15 -2.09 23.71
CA ALA A 162 -2.66 -3.23 24.47
C ALA A 162 -2.31 -4.59 23.82
N VAL A 163 -2.16 -4.64 22.51
CA VAL A 163 -1.86 -5.89 21.77
C VAL A 163 -0.37 -6.04 21.49
N PHE A 164 0.31 -4.96 21.10
CA PHE A 164 1.70 -5.01 20.61
C PHE A 164 2.73 -4.50 21.61
N GLY A 165 2.29 -3.98 22.76
CA GLY A 165 3.13 -3.39 23.79
C GLY A 165 3.13 -1.85 23.73
N SER A 166 3.61 -1.22 24.82
CA SER A 166 3.69 0.24 24.92
C SER A 166 4.60 0.83 23.86
N ASP A 167 4.26 2.06 23.43
CA ASP A 167 5.04 2.86 22.48
C ASP A 167 5.20 2.22 21.08
N THR A 168 4.28 1.34 20.68
CA THR A 168 4.28 0.73 19.34
C THR A 168 3.69 1.64 18.28
N THR A 169 2.97 2.70 18.67
CA THR A 169 2.41 3.68 17.75
C THR A 169 3.23 4.97 17.73
N MET A 170 3.47 5.48 16.53
CA MET A 170 4.20 6.72 16.29
C MET A 170 3.36 7.68 15.45
N ASP A 171 3.19 8.91 15.91
CA ASP A 171 2.53 9.95 15.13
C ASP A 171 3.51 10.52 14.10
N LEU A 172 3.11 10.50 12.84
CA LEU A 172 3.90 11.03 11.74
C LEU A 172 3.19 12.23 11.11
N GLN A 173 3.98 13.21 10.71
CA GLN A 173 3.51 14.34 9.91
C GLN A 173 4.26 14.39 8.60
N VAL A 174 3.55 14.69 7.52
CA VAL A 174 4.19 14.91 6.23
C VAL A 174 4.91 16.26 6.27
N ARG A 175 6.22 16.23 6.03
CA ARG A 175 7.02 17.44 5.97
C ARG A 175 6.60 18.31 4.79
N PRO A 176 6.34 19.62 4.97
CA PRO A 176 5.86 20.50 3.90
C PRO A 176 6.93 20.79 2.83
N LEU A 177 8.21 20.57 3.14
CA LEU A 177 9.31 20.75 2.21
C LEU A 177 9.83 19.41 1.71
N GLY A 178 10.02 19.28 0.42
CA GLY A 178 10.66 18.14 -0.22
C GLY A 178 12.16 18.02 0.14
N ALA A 179 12.91 17.25 -0.64
CA ALA A 179 14.36 17.17 -0.49
C ALA A 179 14.97 18.55 -0.74
N ALA A 180 15.74 19.04 0.23
CA ALA A 180 16.44 20.31 0.14
C ALA A 180 17.94 20.08 0.41
N ARG A 181 18.79 20.81 -0.33
CA ARG A 181 20.21 20.85 -0.05
C ARG A 181 20.44 21.73 1.20
N LEU A 182 21.06 21.16 2.20
CA LEU A 182 21.59 21.94 3.32
C LEU A 182 22.91 22.56 2.88
N LEU A 183 22.99 23.88 2.93
CA LEU A 183 24.23 24.63 2.65
C LEU A 183 25.12 24.61 3.89
#